data_acec5b883996e3bab8e5dad57f462831
#
_entry.id   acec5b883996e3bab8e5dad57f462831
#
_cell.length_a   1.000
_cell.length_b   1.000
_cell.length_c   1.000
_cell.angle_alpha   90.00
_cell.angle_beta   90.00
_cell.angle_gamma   90.00
#
_symmetry.space_group_name_H-M   'P 1'
#
loop_
_entity.id
_entity.type
_entity.pdbx_description
1 polymer ?
#
loop_
_entity_poly.entity_id
_entity_poly.type
_entity_poly.pdbx_seq_one_letter_code
_entity_poly.pdbx_strand_id
1 'polypeptide(L)'
;MATSIRTLGDGRITLVALAGDKRAADPKNPTAAELNAGLHLEMQVMKSDYKLGSKGSTSVEEPVLGAAGKGTVPGPAEYEGNVSVYQFFDDDGNYVVSEDSQAWDLLKRTGLEYDMYEREGKKPEVPFSDGDHVDWYRVANGQPQKPDDRTSYTKRTVALFISDARENEIILGGGVAAAVPTITSIDPAGKKAGDTVAISGANFVGVTGVTCTVAGKTAPVASYRVVSSTMITAVLPAGVQSGNFIVTNGKGSSPGKSYTVGA
;
A
#
# COMPACT_ATOMS: atom_id res chain seq x y z
N MET A 1 -1.45 24.75 -2.22
CA MET A 1 -1.70 23.69 -3.22
C MET A 1 -0.40 22.96 -3.45
N ALA A 2 -0.38 21.64 -3.33
CA ALA A 2 0.81 20.87 -3.69
C ALA A 2 0.99 20.93 -5.20
N THR A 3 2.18 21.33 -5.66
CA THR A 3 2.50 21.36 -7.08
C THR A 3 2.79 19.93 -7.52
N SER A 4 1.99 19.38 -8.43
CA SER A 4 2.28 18.07 -9.01
C SER A 4 3.40 18.23 -10.05
N ILE A 5 4.45 17.45 -9.91
CA ILE A 5 5.58 17.40 -10.85
C ILE A 5 5.77 15.96 -11.35
N ARG A 6 6.27 15.81 -12.56
CA ARG A 6 6.71 14.50 -13.04
C ARG A 6 7.96 14.08 -12.27
N THR A 7 7.93 12.91 -11.67
CA THR A 7 9.03 12.37 -10.87
C THR A 7 9.74 11.28 -11.68
N LEU A 8 11.08 11.31 -11.69
CA LEU A 8 11.87 10.21 -12.24
C LEU A 8 11.80 9.02 -11.27
N GLY A 9 11.51 7.83 -11.79
CA GLY A 9 11.46 6.59 -11.00
C GLY A 9 12.84 6.10 -10.53
N ASP A 10 13.91 6.59 -11.16
CA ASP A 10 15.28 6.17 -10.84
C ASP A 10 15.68 6.51 -9.40
N GLY A 11 16.11 5.47 -8.65
CA GLY A 11 16.46 5.59 -7.22
C GLY A 11 15.28 5.91 -6.31
N ARG A 12 14.05 5.63 -6.74
CA ARG A 12 12.80 5.90 -6.00
C ARG A 12 11.89 4.69 -5.89
N ILE A 13 12.48 3.52 -5.92
CA ILE A 13 11.79 2.26 -5.68
C ILE A 13 12.27 1.73 -4.32
N THR A 14 11.33 1.42 -3.45
CA THR A 14 11.56 0.70 -2.20
C THR A 14 10.94 -0.67 -2.34
N LEU A 15 11.71 -1.72 -2.10
CA LEU A 15 11.28 -3.11 -2.25
C LEU A 15 11.45 -3.86 -0.92
N VAL A 16 10.35 -4.34 -0.36
CA VAL A 16 10.33 -5.02 0.94
C VAL A 16 9.74 -6.42 0.81
N ALA A 17 10.39 -7.39 1.43
CA ALA A 17 9.87 -8.74 1.58
C ALA A 17 9.46 -9.03 3.03
N LEU A 18 8.27 -9.61 3.19
CA LEU A 18 7.76 -10.11 4.47
C LEU A 18 7.61 -11.64 4.38
N ALA A 19 8.50 -12.36 5.06
CA ALA A 19 8.56 -13.81 5.01
C ALA A 19 8.42 -14.42 6.43
N GLY A 20 7.90 -15.64 6.50
CA GLY A 20 7.77 -16.40 7.76
C GLY A 20 6.86 -15.70 8.77
N ASP A 21 7.35 -15.53 9.99
CA ASP A 21 6.66 -14.88 11.11
C ASP A 21 6.53 -13.35 10.98
N LYS A 22 7.27 -12.75 10.01
CA LYS A 22 7.20 -11.33 9.70
C LYS A 22 6.14 -10.98 8.65
N ARG A 23 5.37 -11.96 8.16
CA ARG A 23 4.29 -11.67 7.21
C ARG A 23 3.25 -10.73 7.84
N ALA A 24 2.73 -9.80 7.04
CA ALA A 24 1.66 -8.92 7.49
C ALA A 24 0.42 -9.72 7.93
N ALA A 25 -0.26 -9.24 8.97
CA ALA A 25 -1.48 -9.87 9.48
C ALA A 25 -2.57 -9.93 8.40
N ASP A 26 -2.69 -8.88 7.58
CA ASP A 26 -3.46 -8.85 6.35
C ASP A 26 -2.55 -8.39 5.20
N PRO A 27 -2.06 -9.29 4.35
CA PRO A 27 -1.16 -8.93 3.26
C PRO A 27 -1.73 -7.92 2.27
N LYS A 28 -3.05 -7.85 2.14
CA LYS A 28 -3.74 -6.89 1.25
C LYS A 28 -3.98 -5.52 1.90
N ASN A 29 -3.70 -5.40 3.20
CA ASN A 29 -3.79 -4.16 3.97
C ASN A 29 -2.67 -4.07 5.01
N PRO A 30 -1.39 -4.05 4.60
CA PRO A 30 -0.27 -3.99 5.53
C PRO A 30 -0.23 -2.65 6.26
N THR A 31 0.35 -2.63 7.43
CA THR A 31 0.66 -1.39 8.14
C THR A 31 2.04 -0.87 7.75
N ALA A 32 2.24 0.44 7.88
CA ALA A 32 3.57 1.04 7.68
C ALA A 32 4.62 0.44 8.63
N ALA A 33 4.23 0.07 9.85
CA ALA A 33 5.12 -0.55 10.84
C ALA A 33 5.58 -1.95 10.40
N GLU A 34 4.69 -2.78 9.85
CA GLU A 34 5.03 -4.10 9.32
C GLU A 34 6.01 -4.00 8.15
N LEU A 35 5.78 -3.06 7.21
CA LEU A 35 6.68 -2.85 6.07
C LEU A 35 8.05 -2.31 6.50
N ASN A 36 8.09 -1.38 7.45
CA ASN A 36 9.37 -0.86 7.99
C ASN A 36 10.18 -1.92 8.77
N ALA A 37 9.51 -2.93 9.33
CA ALA A 37 10.17 -4.07 10.00
C ALA A 37 10.53 -5.21 9.04
N GLY A 38 10.16 -5.10 7.78
CA GLY A 38 10.42 -6.08 6.73
C GLY A 38 11.89 -6.12 6.29
N LEU A 39 12.17 -7.02 5.36
CA LEU A 39 13.47 -7.13 4.74
C LEU A 39 13.53 -6.24 3.50
N HIS A 40 14.34 -5.19 3.57
CA HIS A 40 14.58 -4.25 2.47
C HIS A 40 15.56 -4.83 1.46
N LEU A 41 15.17 -4.90 0.19
CA LEU A 41 15.92 -5.59 -0.86
C LEU A 41 16.51 -4.65 -1.92
N GLU A 42 16.03 -3.44 -2.03
CA GLU A 42 16.33 -2.49 -3.11
C GLU A 42 17.81 -2.18 -3.30
N MET A 43 18.61 -2.25 -2.22
CA MET A 43 20.06 -2.01 -2.29
C MET A 43 20.88 -3.25 -2.68
N GLN A 44 20.26 -4.43 -2.71
CA GLN A 44 20.91 -5.71 -2.97
C GLN A 44 20.48 -6.32 -4.31
N VAL A 45 19.45 -5.74 -4.94
CA VAL A 45 18.87 -6.18 -6.21
C VAL A 45 19.39 -5.32 -7.35
N MET A 46 19.76 -5.97 -8.45
CA MET A 46 20.25 -5.30 -9.65
C MET A 46 19.11 -4.65 -10.42
N LYS A 47 19.21 -3.34 -10.64
CA LYS A 47 18.19 -2.54 -11.30
C LYS A 47 17.86 -2.97 -12.73
N SER A 48 18.87 -3.31 -13.54
CA SER A 48 18.66 -3.63 -14.97
C SER A 48 17.89 -4.93 -15.22
N ASP A 49 17.92 -5.85 -14.25
CA ASP A 49 17.30 -7.16 -14.36
C ASP A 49 16.05 -7.28 -13.46
N TYR A 50 15.69 -6.18 -12.80
CA TYR A 50 14.51 -6.15 -11.93
C TYR A 50 13.25 -6.01 -12.73
N LYS A 51 12.32 -6.93 -12.51
CA LYS A 51 10.97 -6.88 -13.04
C LYS A 51 10.01 -7.48 -12.02
N LEU A 52 8.99 -6.75 -11.67
CA LEU A 52 7.92 -7.21 -10.81
C LEU A 52 6.65 -6.44 -11.20
N GLY A 53 5.63 -7.14 -11.64
CA GLY A 53 4.39 -6.47 -12.02
C GLY A 53 3.59 -7.16 -13.10
N SER A 54 2.53 -6.48 -13.51
CA SER A 54 1.62 -6.94 -14.54
C SER A 54 2.32 -6.99 -15.92
N LYS A 55 2.13 -8.10 -16.61
CA LYS A 55 2.49 -8.28 -18.02
C LYS A 55 1.41 -7.75 -18.97
N GLY A 56 0.26 -7.40 -18.42
CA GLY A 56 -0.94 -7.03 -19.15
C GLY A 56 -2.07 -8.01 -18.93
N SER A 57 -3.18 -7.77 -19.60
CA SER A 57 -4.31 -8.71 -19.61
C SER A 57 -4.34 -9.46 -20.93
N THR A 58 -4.69 -10.72 -20.88
CA THR A 58 -5.07 -11.47 -22.08
C THR A 58 -6.35 -10.88 -22.66
N SER A 59 -6.57 -11.04 -23.94
CA SER A 59 -7.84 -10.69 -24.58
C SER A 59 -8.67 -11.94 -24.84
N VAL A 60 -9.95 -11.86 -24.50
CA VAL A 60 -10.93 -12.89 -24.87
C VAL A 60 -11.79 -12.35 -26.00
N GLU A 61 -11.75 -13.05 -27.14
CA GLU A 61 -12.58 -12.74 -28.29
C GLU A 61 -13.72 -13.76 -28.37
N GLU A 62 -14.94 -13.35 -28.06
CA GLU A 62 -16.13 -14.18 -28.28
C GLU A 62 -17.08 -13.50 -29.26
N PRO A 63 -17.13 -13.97 -30.54
CA PRO A 63 -18.08 -13.44 -31.49
C PRO A 63 -19.48 -13.95 -31.16
N VAL A 64 -20.44 -13.05 -30.90
CA VAL A 64 -21.87 -13.39 -30.77
C VAL A 64 -22.52 -13.49 -32.14
N LEU A 65 -23.41 -14.46 -32.31
CA LEU A 65 -24.05 -14.81 -33.60
C LEU A 65 -24.74 -13.64 -34.32
N GLY A 66 -25.15 -12.60 -33.61
CA GLY A 66 -25.83 -11.41 -34.17
C GLY A 66 -24.96 -10.17 -34.35
N ALA A 67 -23.65 -10.23 -34.05
CA ALA A 67 -22.77 -9.07 -34.13
C ALA A 67 -21.99 -9.07 -35.47
N ALA A 68 -21.98 -7.91 -36.16
CA ALA A 68 -21.19 -7.72 -37.38
C ALA A 68 -19.67 -7.54 -37.12
N GLY A 69 -19.20 -7.65 -35.90
CA GLY A 69 -17.80 -7.49 -35.50
C GLY A 69 -17.41 -8.34 -34.30
N LYS A 70 -16.10 -8.48 -34.05
CA LYS A 70 -15.56 -9.15 -32.87
C LYS A 70 -15.49 -8.16 -31.70
N GLY A 71 -16.16 -8.46 -30.59
CA GLY A 71 -15.97 -7.77 -29.31
C GLY A 71 -14.74 -8.37 -28.60
N THR A 72 -13.82 -7.54 -28.11
CA THR A 72 -12.68 -7.96 -27.30
C THR A 72 -12.92 -7.54 -25.87
N VAL A 73 -12.85 -8.48 -24.94
CA VAL A 73 -12.99 -8.23 -23.49
C VAL A 73 -11.65 -8.52 -22.82
N PRO A 74 -11.19 -7.69 -21.86
CA PRO A 74 -10.00 -8.01 -21.08
C PRO A 74 -10.19 -9.35 -20.34
N GLY A 75 -9.22 -10.25 -20.51
CA GLY A 75 -9.11 -11.48 -19.75
C GLY A 75 -8.39 -11.28 -18.41
N PRO A 76 -8.03 -12.38 -17.73
CA PRO A 76 -7.26 -12.31 -16.49
C PRO A 76 -5.93 -11.57 -16.67
N ALA A 77 -5.50 -10.84 -15.64
CA ALA A 77 -4.18 -10.23 -15.59
C ALA A 77 -3.10 -11.33 -15.47
N GLU A 78 -2.02 -11.17 -16.23
CA GLU A 78 -0.81 -11.99 -16.10
C GLU A 78 0.28 -11.17 -15.41
N TYR A 79 1.01 -11.82 -14.51
CA TYR A 79 2.09 -11.20 -13.77
C TYR A 79 3.42 -11.87 -14.09
N GLU A 80 4.49 -11.11 -14.03
CA GLU A 80 5.85 -11.64 -14.16
C GLU A 80 6.77 -11.01 -13.13
N GLY A 81 7.72 -11.79 -12.63
CA GLY A 81 8.72 -11.35 -11.68
C GLY A 81 10.08 -11.96 -11.98
N ASN A 82 11.10 -11.12 -11.93
CA ASN A 82 12.49 -11.53 -12.08
C ASN A 82 13.39 -10.58 -11.29
N VAL A 83 14.31 -11.13 -10.53
CA VAL A 83 15.29 -10.34 -9.76
C VAL A 83 16.68 -10.95 -9.92
N SER A 84 17.69 -10.10 -10.10
CA SER A 84 19.09 -10.48 -9.97
C SER A 84 19.63 -9.91 -8.67
N VAL A 85 20.12 -10.80 -7.80
CA VAL A 85 20.63 -10.45 -6.47
C VAL A 85 22.14 -10.61 -6.41
N TYR A 86 22.82 -9.67 -5.79
CA TYR A 86 24.27 -9.73 -5.57
C TYR A 86 24.63 -10.75 -4.50
N GLN A 87 25.81 -11.35 -4.66
CA GLN A 87 26.43 -12.23 -3.67
C GLN A 87 27.70 -11.57 -3.17
N PHE A 88 27.91 -11.60 -1.87
CA PHE A 88 29.03 -10.97 -1.21
C PHE A 88 30.01 -12.03 -0.70
N PHE A 89 31.30 -11.82 -0.98
CA PHE A 89 32.41 -12.69 -0.58
C PHE A 89 33.48 -11.85 0.09
N ASP A 90 34.19 -12.43 1.06
CA ASP A 90 35.39 -11.81 1.65
C ASP A 90 36.62 -11.94 0.72
N ASP A 91 37.75 -11.38 1.14
CA ASP A 91 38.99 -11.41 0.38
C ASP A 91 39.55 -12.84 0.16
N ASP A 92 39.16 -13.80 1.02
CA ASP A 92 39.51 -15.21 0.90
C ASP A 92 38.53 -16.00 0.04
N GLY A 93 37.46 -15.36 -0.47
CA GLY A 93 36.43 -15.97 -1.31
C GLY A 93 35.36 -16.74 -0.53
N ASN A 94 35.27 -16.58 0.79
CA ASN A 94 34.19 -17.16 1.58
C ASN A 94 32.93 -16.29 1.47
N TYR A 95 31.78 -16.95 1.46
CA TYR A 95 30.49 -16.25 1.48
C TYR A 95 30.29 -15.47 2.78
N VAL A 96 30.00 -14.18 2.66
CA VAL A 96 29.75 -13.30 3.81
C VAL A 96 28.28 -13.35 4.20
N VAL A 97 28.02 -13.66 5.47
CA VAL A 97 26.69 -13.55 6.08
C VAL A 97 26.60 -12.21 6.82
N SER A 98 25.97 -11.23 6.20
CA SER A 98 25.81 -9.87 6.73
C SER A 98 24.44 -9.31 6.36
N GLU A 99 24.15 -8.09 6.78
CA GLU A 99 22.95 -7.38 6.35
C GLU A 99 22.89 -7.22 4.82
N ASP A 100 24.04 -7.08 4.15
CA ASP A 100 24.13 -6.97 2.69
C ASP A 100 23.80 -8.28 1.95
N SER A 101 23.82 -9.43 2.61
CA SER A 101 23.54 -10.74 2.01
C SER A 101 22.13 -11.24 2.24
N GLN A 102 21.30 -10.52 2.98
CA GLN A 102 19.96 -10.97 3.39
C GLN A 102 19.02 -11.23 2.20
N ALA A 103 19.11 -10.43 1.14
CA ALA A 103 18.33 -10.66 -0.08
C ALA A 103 18.68 -12.01 -0.71
N TRP A 104 19.98 -12.36 -0.79
CA TRP A 104 20.38 -13.67 -1.28
C TRP A 104 19.91 -14.81 -0.39
N ASP A 105 19.97 -14.63 0.94
CA ASP A 105 19.52 -15.65 1.90
C ASP A 105 18.03 -15.95 1.80
N LEU A 106 17.21 -14.97 1.42
CA LEU A 106 15.80 -15.16 1.11
C LEU A 106 15.62 -15.82 -0.26
N LEU A 107 16.25 -15.26 -1.30
CA LEU A 107 16.01 -15.63 -2.69
C LEU A 107 16.62 -16.98 -3.12
N LYS A 108 17.66 -17.47 -2.42
CA LYS A 108 18.26 -18.79 -2.70
C LYS A 108 17.35 -19.97 -2.39
N ARG A 109 16.28 -19.78 -1.64
CA ARG A 109 15.37 -20.83 -1.17
C ARG A 109 14.27 -21.09 -2.21
N THR A 110 14.49 -22.02 -3.11
CA THR A 110 13.51 -22.41 -4.13
C THR A 110 12.19 -22.86 -3.50
N GLY A 111 11.08 -22.36 -4.02
CA GLY A 111 9.73 -22.68 -3.54
C GLY A 111 9.32 -21.96 -2.24
N LEU A 112 10.18 -21.12 -1.66
CA LEU A 112 9.78 -20.31 -0.52
C LEU A 112 8.73 -19.27 -0.96
N GLU A 113 7.59 -19.28 -0.29
CA GLU A 113 6.50 -18.32 -0.52
C GLU A 113 6.53 -17.20 0.53
N TYR A 114 6.41 -15.98 0.06
CA TYR A 114 6.37 -14.76 0.90
C TYR A 114 5.65 -13.64 0.18
N ASP A 115 5.45 -12.52 0.88
CA ASP A 115 4.81 -11.33 0.34
C ASP A 115 5.88 -10.27 0.03
N MET A 116 5.82 -9.70 -1.18
CA MET A 116 6.65 -8.57 -1.61
C MET A 116 5.80 -7.32 -1.73
N TYR A 117 6.37 -6.19 -1.33
CA TYR A 117 5.76 -4.88 -1.45
C TYR A 117 6.71 -3.93 -2.15
N GLU A 118 6.18 -3.21 -3.13
CA GLU A 118 6.90 -2.17 -3.84
C GLU A 118 6.25 -0.81 -3.60
N ARG A 119 7.06 0.19 -3.32
CA ARG A 119 6.64 1.60 -3.28
C ARG A 119 7.45 2.39 -4.27
N GLU A 120 6.78 3.12 -5.13
CA GLU A 120 7.39 4.07 -6.06
C GLU A 120 7.30 5.53 -5.56
N GLY A 121 8.19 6.37 -6.07
CA GLY A 121 8.14 7.84 -5.94
C GLY A 121 8.89 8.43 -4.76
N LYS A 122 8.94 7.79 -3.59
CA LYS A 122 9.78 8.20 -2.47
C LYS A 122 11.13 7.47 -2.52
N LYS A 123 12.17 8.11 -2.00
CA LYS A 123 13.49 7.47 -1.87
C LYS A 123 13.45 6.33 -0.84
N PRO A 124 14.30 5.29 -0.98
CA PRO A 124 14.36 4.16 -0.05
C PRO A 124 14.64 4.56 1.40
N GLU A 125 15.45 5.60 1.63
CA GLU A 125 15.78 6.08 2.98
C GLU A 125 14.58 6.69 3.73
N VAL A 126 13.48 6.98 3.03
CA VAL A 126 12.26 7.50 3.64
C VAL A 126 11.42 6.33 4.13
N PRO A 127 11.18 6.16 5.42
CA PRO A 127 10.34 5.08 5.95
C PRO A 127 8.93 5.07 5.35
N PHE A 128 8.29 3.91 5.34
CA PHE A 128 6.87 3.83 5.02
C PHE A 128 6.04 4.60 6.03
N SER A 129 5.00 5.25 5.56
CA SER A 129 4.08 6.06 6.35
C SER A 129 2.65 5.92 5.83
N ASP A 130 1.68 6.23 6.68
CA ASP A 130 0.28 6.27 6.26
C ASP A 130 0.08 7.22 5.07
N GLY A 131 -0.70 6.79 4.10
CA GLY A 131 -0.92 7.47 2.84
C GLY A 131 0.05 7.08 1.72
N ASP A 132 1.07 6.25 1.98
CA ASP A 132 1.90 5.69 0.92
C ASP A 132 1.11 4.69 0.09
N HIS A 133 1.29 4.76 -1.22
CA HIS A 133 0.78 3.76 -2.15
C HIS A 133 1.81 2.67 -2.30
N VAL A 134 1.37 1.42 -2.21
CA VAL A 134 2.23 0.24 -2.36
C VAL A 134 1.54 -0.80 -3.23
N ASP A 135 2.33 -1.50 -4.00
CA ASP A 135 1.92 -2.68 -4.73
C ASP A 135 2.28 -3.92 -3.91
N TRP A 136 1.45 -4.93 -3.97
CA TRP A 136 1.64 -6.19 -3.25
C TRP A 136 1.63 -7.36 -4.20
N TYR A 137 2.56 -8.29 -3.96
CA TYR A 137 2.70 -9.53 -4.71
C TYR A 137 2.95 -10.69 -3.75
N ARG A 138 2.18 -11.77 -3.92
CA ARG A 138 2.50 -13.05 -3.31
C ARG A 138 3.36 -13.85 -4.25
N VAL A 139 4.58 -14.09 -3.85
CA VAL A 139 5.60 -14.68 -4.71
C VAL A 139 6.16 -15.98 -4.14
N ALA A 140 6.59 -16.87 -5.03
CA ALA A 140 7.41 -18.03 -4.69
C ALA A 140 8.70 -18.00 -5.51
N ASN A 141 9.85 -18.28 -4.88
CA ASN A 141 11.14 -18.28 -5.55
C ASN A 141 11.28 -19.46 -6.53
N GLY A 142 11.73 -19.17 -7.73
CA GLY A 142 12.26 -20.16 -8.65
C GLY A 142 13.67 -20.65 -8.27
N GLN A 143 14.21 -21.55 -9.06
CA GLN A 143 15.59 -22.00 -8.91
C GLN A 143 16.56 -20.88 -9.33
N PRO A 144 17.49 -20.45 -8.47
CA PRO A 144 18.48 -19.44 -8.81
C PRO A 144 19.37 -19.86 -9.98
N GLN A 145 19.55 -18.97 -10.96
CA GLN A 145 20.34 -19.22 -12.16
C GLN A 145 21.65 -18.42 -12.11
N LYS A 146 22.71 -19.01 -12.64
CA LYS A 146 23.98 -18.31 -12.85
C LYS A 146 23.88 -17.47 -14.12
N PRO A 147 24.40 -16.23 -14.13
CA PRO A 147 24.44 -15.44 -15.36
C PRO A 147 25.39 -16.09 -16.39
N ASP A 148 25.09 -15.91 -17.66
CA ASP A 148 25.96 -16.36 -18.76
C ASP A 148 27.24 -15.52 -18.78
N ASP A 149 27.12 -14.21 -18.61
CA ASP A 149 28.27 -13.29 -18.47
C ASP A 149 28.71 -13.22 -17.00
N ARG A 150 29.99 -13.53 -16.75
CA ARG A 150 30.64 -13.54 -15.44
C ARG A 150 31.73 -12.49 -15.31
N THR A 151 31.78 -11.52 -16.21
CA THR A 151 32.77 -10.43 -16.19
C THR A 151 32.40 -9.30 -15.22
N SER A 152 31.21 -9.36 -14.65
CA SER A 152 30.62 -8.37 -13.73
C SER A 152 30.59 -8.93 -12.30
N TYR A 153 29.98 -8.19 -11.36
CA TYR A 153 29.76 -8.64 -9.98
C TYR A 153 29.07 -10.01 -9.91
N THR A 154 29.46 -10.81 -8.90
CA THR A 154 28.83 -12.11 -8.69
C THR A 154 27.38 -11.94 -8.31
N LYS A 155 26.49 -12.52 -9.10
CA LYS A 155 25.02 -12.40 -8.93
C LYS A 155 24.31 -13.71 -9.28
N ARG A 156 23.05 -13.79 -8.89
CA ARG A 156 22.13 -14.85 -9.29
C ARG A 156 20.82 -14.24 -9.73
N THR A 157 20.27 -14.76 -10.79
CA THR A 157 18.94 -14.40 -11.27
C THR A 157 17.92 -15.39 -10.76
N VAL A 158 16.82 -14.89 -10.20
CA VAL A 158 15.74 -15.68 -9.62
C VAL A 158 14.43 -15.25 -10.25
N ALA A 159 13.74 -16.17 -10.91
CA ALA A 159 12.38 -15.96 -11.35
C ALA A 159 11.44 -15.97 -10.12
N LEU A 160 10.51 -15.05 -10.08
CA LEU A 160 9.48 -14.97 -9.04
C LEU A 160 8.15 -15.42 -9.64
N PHE A 161 7.60 -16.49 -9.09
CA PHE A 161 6.27 -16.99 -9.48
C PHE A 161 5.22 -16.25 -8.65
N ILE A 162 4.42 -15.43 -9.30
CA ILE A 162 3.41 -14.59 -8.64
C ILE A 162 2.07 -15.34 -8.66
N SER A 163 1.54 -15.62 -7.47
CA SER A 163 0.27 -16.35 -7.29
C SER A 163 -0.93 -15.42 -7.04
N ASP A 164 -0.71 -14.24 -6.50
CA ASP A 164 -1.72 -13.20 -6.27
C ASP A 164 -1.02 -11.84 -6.25
N ALA A 165 -1.71 -10.78 -6.67
CA ALA A 165 -1.17 -9.43 -6.69
C ALA A 165 -2.25 -8.37 -6.56
N ARG A 166 -1.86 -7.19 -6.02
CA ARG A 166 -2.63 -5.96 -6.06
C ARG A 166 -1.71 -4.80 -6.41
N GLU A 167 -1.95 -4.20 -7.56
CA GLU A 167 -1.22 -3.03 -8.04
C GLU A 167 -2.09 -1.79 -7.94
N ASN A 168 -1.50 -0.68 -7.53
CA ASN A 168 -2.12 0.66 -7.49
C ASN A 168 -3.36 0.79 -6.56
N GLU A 169 -3.65 -0.20 -5.72
CA GLU A 169 -4.85 -0.24 -4.89
C GLU A 169 -4.58 -0.07 -3.39
N ILE A 170 -3.38 -0.41 -2.93
CA ILE A 170 -3.07 -0.41 -1.50
C ILE A 170 -2.54 0.95 -1.08
N ILE A 171 -3.25 1.58 -0.15
CA ILE A 171 -2.81 2.81 0.53
C ILE A 171 -2.58 2.47 1.99
N LEU A 172 -1.36 2.67 2.49
CA LEU A 172 -1.03 2.41 3.88
C LEU A 172 -1.87 3.30 4.82
N GLY A 173 -2.33 2.73 5.91
CA GLY A 173 -3.26 3.42 6.80
C GLY A 173 -4.71 3.42 6.30
N GLY A 174 -4.98 2.98 5.07
CA GLY A 174 -6.31 2.73 4.53
C GLY A 174 -6.90 1.35 4.88
N GLY A 175 -6.14 0.51 5.61
CA GLY A 175 -6.45 -0.90 5.88
C GLY A 175 -7.58 -1.16 6.85
N VAL A 176 -7.75 -2.44 7.23
CA VAL A 176 -8.80 -2.85 8.18
C VAL A 176 -8.54 -2.23 9.55
N ALA A 177 -9.54 -1.55 10.07
CA ALA A 177 -9.46 -0.91 11.37
C ALA A 177 -9.06 -1.91 12.47
N ALA A 178 -7.95 -1.64 13.17
CA ALA A 178 -7.51 -2.44 14.30
C ALA A 178 -8.40 -2.25 15.54
N ALA A 179 -8.97 -1.06 15.71
CA ALA A 179 -9.81 -0.68 16.84
C ALA A 179 -10.92 0.31 16.44
N VAL A 180 -11.84 0.53 17.36
CA VAL A 180 -12.88 1.56 17.23
C VAL A 180 -12.24 2.95 17.10
N PRO A 181 -12.75 3.85 16.23
CA PRO A 181 -12.24 5.21 16.11
C PRO A 181 -12.34 5.99 17.42
N THR A 182 -11.42 6.93 17.62
CA THR A 182 -11.51 7.92 18.72
C THR A 182 -11.33 9.32 18.15
N ILE A 183 -12.15 10.29 18.57
CA ILE A 183 -12.03 11.68 18.15
C ILE A 183 -11.41 12.48 19.29
N THR A 184 -10.30 13.15 19.03
CA THR A 184 -9.60 14.01 20.00
C THR A 184 -10.07 15.46 19.88
N SER A 185 -10.07 16.02 18.67
CA SER A 185 -10.52 17.39 18.41
C SER A 185 -11.26 17.52 17.07
N ILE A 186 -12.00 18.62 16.93
CA ILE A 186 -12.64 19.03 15.68
C ILE A 186 -12.39 20.53 15.54
N ASP A 187 -11.66 20.90 14.48
CA ASP A 187 -11.17 22.26 14.28
C ASP A 187 -11.42 22.74 12.83
N PRO A 188 -11.68 24.02 12.63
CA PRO A 188 -12.02 25.03 13.63
C PRO A 188 -13.45 24.89 14.13
N ALA A 189 -13.70 25.30 15.39
CA ALA A 189 -15.03 25.42 15.93
C ALA A 189 -15.78 26.62 15.33
N GLY A 190 -17.10 26.67 15.48
CA GLY A 190 -17.93 27.82 15.05
C GLY A 190 -18.14 27.88 13.52
N LYS A 191 -17.96 26.80 12.79
CA LYS A 191 -18.22 26.69 11.36
C LYS A 191 -19.70 26.47 11.06
N LYS A 192 -20.12 26.82 9.83
CA LYS A 192 -21.50 26.74 9.36
C LYS A 192 -21.70 25.64 8.30
N ALA A 193 -22.92 25.40 7.94
CA ALA A 193 -23.26 24.52 6.82
C ALA A 193 -22.46 24.87 5.54
N GLY A 194 -21.90 23.86 4.89
CA GLY A 194 -21.02 24.00 3.73
C GLY A 194 -19.54 24.21 4.03
N ASP A 195 -19.19 24.57 5.26
CA ASP A 195 -17.79 24.73 5.67
C ASP A 195 -17.12 23.35 5.91
N THR A 196 -15.79 23.35 5.79
CA THR A 196 -14.97 22.16 6.09
C THR A 196 -14.37 22.26 7.48
N VAL A 197 -14.42 21.15 8.21
CA VAL A 197 -13.75 20.94 9.49
C VAL A 197 -12.74 19.80 9.39
N ALA A 198 -11.67 19.86 10.19
CA ALA A 198 -10.74 18.78 10.38
C ALA A 198 -11.08 18.03 11.68
N ILE A 199 -11.24 16.74 11.59
CA ILE A 199 -11.46 15.83 12.72
C ILE A 199 -10.14 15.14 12.98
N SER A 200 -9.54 15.38 14.15
CA SER A 200 -8.31 14.73 14.60
C SER A 200 -8.63 13.65 15.62
N GLY A 201 -7.86 12.55 15.57
CA GLY A 201 -8.11 11.42 16.46
C GLY A 201 -7.19 10.23 16.21
N ALA A 202 -7.70 9.03 16.36
CA ALA A 202 -6.98 7.80 16.07
C ALA A 202 -7.91 6.72 15.50
N ASN A 203 -7.31 5.71 14.86
CA ASN A 203 -7.99 4.57 14.24
C ASN A 203 -8.98 4.97 13.13
N PHE A 204 -8.69 6.03 12.38
CA PHE A 204 -9.47 6.46 11.22
C PHE A 204 -9.16 5.63 9.97
N VAL A 205 -8.98 4.34 10.18
CA VAL A 205 -8.70 3.35 9.15
C VAL A 205 -10.01 2.66 8.78
N GLY A 206 -10.27 2.49 7.48
CA GLY A 206 -11.48 1.82 7.00
C GLY A 206 -12.77 2.51 7.46
N VAL A 207 -12.77 3.85 7.54
CA VAL A 207 -13.95 4.63 7.94
C VAL A 207 -15.09 4.42 6.95
N THR A 208 -16.22 3.95 7.45
CA THR A 208 -17.44 3.68 6.67
C THR A 208 -18.49 4.78 6.83
N GLY A 209 -18.31 5.67 7.82
CA GLY A 209 -19.24 6.78 8.03
C GLY A 209 -18.73 7.83 9.00
N VAL A 210 -19.09 9.08 8.72
CA VAL A 210 -18.94 10.22 9.62
C VAL A 210 -20.29 10.88 9.77
N THR A 211 -20.77 11.03 11.01
CA THR A 211 -22.07 11.63 11.30
C THR A 211 -21.93 12.81 12.24
N CYS A 212 -22.88 13.73 12.18
CA CYS A 212 -23.00 14.89 13.07
C CYS A 212 -24.45 15.12 13.46
N THR A 213 -24.71 16.10 14.31
CA THR A 213 -26.07 16.48 14.71
C THR A 213 -26.70 17.41 13.67
N VAL A 214 -27.83 17.00 13.10
CA VAL A 214 -28.64 17.79 12.15
C VAL A 214 -30.09 17.76 12.62
N ALA A 215 -30.71 18.92 12.78
CA ALA A 215 -32.09 19.06 13.27
C ALA A 215 -32.39 18.18 14.51
N GLY A 216 -31.45 18.13 15.46
CA GLY A 216 -31.55 17.35 16.69
C GLY A 216 -31.38 15.84 16.55
N LYS A 217 -31.01 15.33 15.37
CA LYS A 217 -30.78 13.91 15.09
C LYS A 217 -29.36 13.67 14.56
N THR A 218 -28.88 12.45 14.74
CA THR A 218 -27.62 12.01 14.11
C THR A 218 -27.86 11.80 12.61
N ALA A 219 -27.09 12.47 11.77
CA ALA A 219 -27.17 12.36 10.32
C ALA A 219 -25.73 12.40 9.70
N PRO A 220 -25.55 11.86 8.51
CA PRO A 220 -24.26 11.89 7.85
C PRO A 220 -23.83 13.34 7.54
N VAL A 221 -22.50 13.58 7.54
CA VAL A 221 -21.92 14.82 7.01
C VAL A 221 -22.16 14.90 5.49
N ALA A 222 -22.07 16.09 4.89
CA ALA A 222 -22.30 16.26 3.46
C ALA A 222 -21.29 15.47 2.61
N SER A 223 -20.03 15.48 3.02
CA SER A 223 -18.98 14.63 2.48
C SER A 223 -17.83 14.55 3.49
N TYR A 224 -16.97 13.52 3.35
CA TYR A 224 -15.74 13.44 4.14
C TYR A 224 -14.63 12.78 3.33
N ARG A 225 -13.38 13.05 3.74
CA ARG A 225 -12.18 12.41 3.21
C ARG A 225 -11.27 12.02 4.36
N VAL A 226 -10.90 10.76 4.42
CA VAL A 226 -9.85 10.28 5.33
C VAL A 226 -8.50 10.74 4.77
N VAL A 227 -7.79 11.57 5.52
CA VAL A 227 -6.48 12.10 5.13
C VAL A 227 -5.37 11.20 5.64
N SER A 228 -5.54 10.64 6.84
CA SER A 228 -4.63 9.68 7.47
C SER A 228 -5.38 8.85 8.53
N SER A 229 -4.69 7.90 9.16
CA SER A 229 -5.24 7.15 10.30
C SER A 229 -5.60 8.03 11.52
N THR A 230 -5.20 9.31 11.50
CA THR A 230 -5.41 10.27 12.61
C THR A 230 -6.16 11.54 12.21
N MET A 231 -6.49 11.71 10.91
CA MET A 231 -7.13 12.92 10.42
C MET A 231 -8.19 12.62 9.34
N ILE A 232 -9.36 13.24 9.52
CA ILE A 232 -10.45 13.28 8.53
C ILE A 232 -10.80 14.73 8.25
N THR A 233 -11.04 15.10 7.00
CA THR A 233 -11.72 16.36 6.65
C THR A 233 -13.18 16.06 6.33
N ALA A 234 -14.11 16.86 6.86
CA ALA A 234 -15.55 16.69 6.65
C ALA A 234 -16.21 18.03 6.31
N VAL A 235 -17.18 17.99 5.40
CA VAL A 235 -18.01 19.15 5.04
C VAL A 235 -19.32 19.08 5.82
N LEU A 236 -19.67 20.19 6.48
CA LEU A 236 -20.86 20.28 7.32
C LEU A 236 -22.12 20.30 6.45
N PRO A 237 -23.15 19.48 6.77
CA PRO A 237 -24.38 19.44 6.00
C PRO A 237 -25.30 20.63 6.28
N ALA A 238 -26.26 20.86 5.41
CA ALA A 238 -27.32 21.81 5.65
C ALA A 238 -28.12 21.42 6.90
N GLY A 239 -28.42 22.41 7.74
CA GLY A 239 -29.15 22.21 9.00
C GLY A 239 -28.30 21.61 10.14
N VAL A 240 -26.97 21.58 9.99
CA VAL A 240 -26.06 21.19 11.08
C VAL A 240 -26.30 22.03 12.33
N GLN A 241 -26.26 21.41 13.49
CA GLN A 241 -26.44 22.03 14.81
C GLN A 241 -25.29 21.60 15.73
N SER A 242 -25.11 22.42 16.78
CA SER A 242 -24.19 22.02 17.88
C SER A 242 -24.62 20.68 18.47
N GLY A 243 -23.67 19.79 18.64
CA GLY A 243 -23.92 18.41 19.08
C GLY A 243 -22.70 17.53 18.90
N ASN A 244 -22.91 16.27 18.65
CA ASN A 244 -21.83 15.29 18.60
C ASN A 244 -21.47 14.89 17.17
N PHE A 245 -20.16 14.74 16.92
CA PHE A 245 -19.63 14.01 15.78
C PHE A 245 -19.30 12.58 16.19
N ILE A 246 -19.52 11.63 15.28
CA ILE A 246 -19.22 10.21 15.44
C ILE A 246 -18.55 9.73 14.16
N VAL A 247 -17.44 9.02 14.29
CA VAL A 247 -16.75 8.33 13.19
C VAL A 247 -16.98 6.84 13.37
N THR A 248 -17.35 6.15 12.30
CA THR A 248 -17.61 4.70 12.29
C THR A 248 -16.64 4.01 11.34
N ASN A 249 -16.07 2.88 11.76
CA ASN A 249 -15.28 1.97 10.94
C ASN A 249 -15.77 0.52 11.08
N GLY A 250 -15.09 -0.45 10.48
CA GLY A 250 -15.46 -1.86 10.55
C GLY A 250 -15.43 -2.49 11.95
N LYS A 251 -14.90 -1.81 12.99
CA LYS A 251 -14.86 -2.28 14.39
C LYS A 251 -15.92 -1.62 15.26
N GLY A 252 -16.55 -0.56 14.78
CA GLY A 252 -17.60 0.14 15.52
C GLY A 252 -17.53 1.65 15.38
N SER A 253 -18.32 2.34 16.22
CA SER A 253 -18.43 3.81 16.23
C SER A 253 -17.65 4.42 17.38
N SER A 254 -17.04 5.58 17.14
CA SER A 254 -16.38 6.37 18.19
C SER A 254 -17.39 6.83 19.26
N PRO A 255 -16.93 7.12 20.48
CA PRO A 255 -17.67 8.01 21.38
C PRO A 255 -17.99 9.33 20.68
N GLY A 256 -19.15 9.92 21.02
CA GLY A 256 -19.54 11.22 20.49
C GLY A 256 -18.60 12.32 20.97
N LYS A 257 -18.05 13.12 20.03
CA LYS A 257 -17.25 14.31 20.33
C LYS A 257 -18.08 15.55 20.10
N SER A 258 -18.25 16.38 21.14
CA SER A 258 -19.01 17.61 21.06
C SER A 258 -18.37 18.62 20.12
N TYR A 259 -19.20 19.30 19.34
CA TYR A 259 -18.85 20.36 18.41
C TYR A 259 -19.86 21.49 18.49
N THR A 260 -19.39 22.75 18.46
CA THR A 260 -20.23 23.94 18.46
C THR A 260 -20.25 24.58 17.08
N VAL A 261 -21.45 24.77 16.54
CA VAL A 261 -21.69 25.44 15.25
C VAL A 261 -21.73 26.94 15.45
N GLY A 262 -21.23 27.71 14.51
CA GLY A 262 -21.30 29.15 14.51
C GLY A 262 -22.73 29.68 14.28
N ALA A 263 -23.03 30.83 14.87
CA ALA A 263 -24.30 31.52 14.72
C ALA A 263 -24.51 32.08 13.28
#